data_1f7613d5f38135df9d51e26b647fff1c
#
_entry.id   1f7613d5f38135df9d51e26b647fff1c
#
_cell.length_a   1.000
_cell.length_b   1.000
_cell.length_c   1.000
_cell.angle_alpha   90.00
_cell.angle_beta   90.00
_cell.angle_gamma   90.00
#
_symmetry.space_group_name_H-M   'P 1'
#
loop_
_entity.id
_entity.type
_entity.pdbx_description
1 polymer ?
#
loop_
_entity_poly.entity_id
_entity_poly.type
_entity_poly.pdbx_seq_one_letter_code
_entity_poly.pdbx_strand_id
1 'polypeptide(L)'
;MQIQKDEIRNRILAVASREFINNGVKRTSIKTIASKANVAVGNVYNYYKGKDDLLKAVLAPLFKAFKDYRSKTGGEEYITLDIF
;
A
#
# COMPACT_ATOMS: atom_id res chain seq x y z
N MET A 1 -15.73 16.47 15.83
CA MET A 1 -14.94 15.26 16.08
C MET A 1 -13.72 15.23 15.19
N GLN A 2 -12.59 14.94 15.77
CA GLN A 2 -11.35 14.90 15.00
C GLN A 2 -11.10 13.52 14.44
N ILE A 3 -10.64 13.51 13.17
CA ILE A 3 -10.26 12.26 12.54
C ILE A 3 -8.83 11.97 12.94
N GLN A 4 -8.56 10.76 13.40
CA GLN A 4 -7.24 10.37 13.83
C GLN A 4 -6.32 10.21 12.62
N LYS A 5 -5.04 10.47 12.84
CA LYS A 5 -4.05 10.31 11.77
C LYS A 5 -4.05 8.91 11.20
N ASP A 6 -4.15 7.92 12.08
CA ASP A 6 -4.15 6.54 11.63
C ASP A 6 -5.37 6.22 10.78
N GLU A 7 -6.49 6.82 11.10
CA GLU A 7 -7.70 6.60 10.33
C GLU A 7 -7.55 7.15 8.91
N ILE A 8 -6.97 8.35 8.80
CA ILE A 8 -6.75 8.95 7.48
C ILE A 8 -5.76 8.12 6.67
N ARG A 9 -4.67 7.72 7.32
CA ARG A 9 -3.66 6.90 6.66
C ARG A 9 -4.26 5.60 6.15
N ASN A 10 -5.05 4.95 6.99
CA ASN A 10 -5.65 3.67 6.61
C ASN A 10 -6.66 3.83 5.50
N ARG A 11 -7.39 4.94 5.49
CA ARG A 11 -8.35 5.21 4.42
C ARG A 11 -7.63 5.39 3.10
N ILE A 12 -6.53 6.14 3.11
CA ILE A 12 -5.73 6.35 1.91
C ILE A 12 -5.19 5.02 1.40
N LEU A 13 -4.67 4.20 2.32
CA LEU A 13 -4.13 2.90 1.93
C LEU A 13 -5.19 1.99 1.34
N ALA A 14 -6.37 1.97 1.94
CA ALA A 14 -7.45 1.13 1.44
C ALA A 14 -7.86 1.52 0.03
N VAL A 15 -7.99 2.83 -0.21
CA VAL A 15 -8.36 3.32 -1.53
C VAL A 15 -7.25 3.04 -2.53
N ALA A 16 -6.00 3.31 -2.13
CA ALA A 16 -4.86 3.09 -3.02
C ALA A 16 -4.76 1.63 -3.41
N SER A 17 -4.92 0.74 -2.45
CA SER A 17 -4.85 -0.69 -2.72
C SER A 17 -5.88 -1.09 -3.77
N ARG A 18 -7.10 -0.61 -3.60
CA ARG A 18 -8.17 -0.92 -4.51
C ARG A 18 -7.91 -0.37 -5.91
N GLU A 19 -7.43 0.87 -5.97
CA GLU A 19 -7.16 1.50 -7.25
C GLU A 19 -6.02 0.82 -7.97
N PHE A 20 -4.97 0.44 -7.25
CA PHE A 20 -3.85 -0.24 -7.86
C PHE A 20 -4.26 -1.61 -8.40
N ILE A 21 -5.10 -2.32 -7.67
CA ILE A 21 -5.57 -3.62 -8.11
C ILE A 21 -6.48 -3.51 -9.33
N ASN A 22 -7.39 -2.57 -9.29
CA ASN A 22 -8.39 -2.45 -10.36
C ASN A 22 -7.85 -1.81 -11.63
N ASN A 23 -6.96 -0.83 -11.48
CA ASN A 23 -6.53 -0.03 -12.63
C ASN A 23 -5.05 -0.15 -12.94
N GLY A 24 -4.28 -0.76 -12.04
CA GLY A 24 -2.85 -0.81 -12.20
C GLY A 24 -2.18 0.45 -11.67
N VAL A 25 -0.90 0.33 -11.35
CA VAL A 25 -0.18 1.45 -10.76
C VAL A 25 -0.04 2.61 -11.73
N LYS A 26 0.24 2.31 -12.99
CA LYS A 26 0.44 3.37 -13.97
C LYS A 26 -0.79 4.24 -14.17
N ARG A 27 -1.96 3.64 -14.13
CA ARG A 27 -3.21 4.38 -14.39
C ARG A 27 -3.80 4.99 -13.14
N THR A 28 -3.21 4.74 -12.00
CA THR A 28 -3.71 5.29 -10.75
C THR A 28 -2.92 6.53 -10.40
N SER A 29 -3.60 7.62 -10.05
CA SER A 29 -2.96 8.87 -9.68
C SER A 29 -3.25 9.19 -8.23
N ILE A 30 -2.36 9.98 -7.63
CA ILE A 30 -2.56 10.46 -6.26
C ILE A 30 -3.84 11.27 -6.19
N LYS A 31 -4.12 12.03 -7.22
CA LYS A 31 -5.34 12.85 -7.26
C LYS A 31 -6.60 11.98 -7.17
N THR A 32 -6.62 10.88 -7.90
CA THR A 32 -7.76 9.97 -7.86
C THR A 32 -7.89 9.32 -6.49
N ILE A 33 -6.76 8.90 -5.93
CA ILE A 33 -6.76 8.29 -4.61
C ILE A 33 -7.30 9.25 -3.57
N ALA A 34 -6.82 10.50 -3.60
CA ALA A 34 -7.28 11.51 -2.65
C ALA A 34 -8.77 11.76 -2.78
N SER A 35 -9.24 11.87 -4.01
CA SER A 35 -10.65 12.12 -4.27
C SER A 35 -11.52 10.99 -3.71
N LYS A 36 -11.14 9.76 -3.97
CA LYS A 36 -11.92 8.61 -3.51
C LYS A 36 -11.79 8.37 -2.02
N ALA A 37 -10.68 8.78 -1.44
CA ALA A 37 -10.50 8.69 0.01
C ALA A 37 -11.15 9.87 0.73
N ASN A 38 -11.65 10.83 -0.04
CA ASN A 38 -12.29 12.02 0.50
C ASN A 38 -11.32 12.82 1.36
N VAL A 39 -10.11 13.01 0.85
CA VAL A 39 -9.11 13.85 1.51
C VAL A 39 -8.47 14.74 0.46
N ALA A 40 -7.85 15.81 0.91
CA ALA A 40 -7.14 16.70 0.00
C ALA A 40 -5.86 16.04 -0.49
N VAL A 41 -5.43 16.39 -1.70
CA VAL A 41 -4.20 15.85 -2.26
C VAL A 41 -3.01 16.15 -1.34
N GLY A 42 -2.96 17.38 -0.81
CA GLY A 42 -1.90 17.74 0.11
C GLY A 42 -1.86 16.87 1.34
N ASN A 43 -3.01 16.40 1.77
CA ASN A 43 -3.10 15.53 2.92
C ASN A 43 -2.46 14.17 2.63
N VAL A 44 -2.62 13.68 1.40
CA VAL A 44 -1.97 12.44 1.03
C VAL A 44 -0.45 12.60 1.11
N TYR A 45 0.05 13.74 0.62
CA TYR A 45 1.49 14.00 0.63
C TYR A 45 2.05 14.22 2.02
N ASN A 46 1.19 14.45 3.01
CA ASN A 46 1.64 14.50 4.40
C ASN A 46 2.05 13.13 4.91
N TYR A 47 1.54 12.07 4.32
CA TYR A 47 1.81 10.71 4.77
C TYR A 47 2.70 9.93 3.81
N TYR A 48 2.62 10.20 2.53
CA TYR A 48 3.35 9.45 1.51
C TYR A 48 3.99 10.42 0.53
N LYS A 49 5.23 10.16 0.17
CA LYS A 49 5.96 11.09 -0.70
C LYS A 49 5.46 11.09 -2.12
N GLY A 50 4.83 10.02 -2.52
CA GLY A 50 4.32 9.90 -3.87
C GLY A 50 3.73 8.53 -4.09
N LYS A 51 3.43 8.24 -5.36
CA LYS A 51 2.78 6.99 -5.71
C LYS A 51 3.64 5.77 -5.38
N ASP A 52 4.95 5.87 -5.58
CA ASP A 52 5.85 4.75 -5.28
C ASP A 52 5.88 4.46 -3.79
N ASP A 53 5.93 5.50 -2.98
CA ASP A 53 5.92 5.35 -1.53
C ASP A 53 4.62 4.72 -1.07
N LEU A 54 3.53 5.15 -1.68
CA LEU A 54 2.21 4.61 -1.36
C LEU A 54 2.12 3.14 -1.75
N LEU A 55 2.68 2.79 -2.91
CA LEU A 55 2.69 1.40 -3.34
C LEU A 55 3.47 0.53 -2.37
N LYS A 56 4.60 1.02 -1.90
CA LYS A 56 5.39 0.29 -0.90
C LYS A 56 4.57 0.06 0.37
N ALA A 57 3.83 1.05 0.79
CA ALA A 57 3.01 0.94 1.99
C ALA A 57 1.89 -0.07 1.80
N VAL A 58 1.30 -0.10 0.62
CA VAL A 58 0.25 -1.06 0.30
C VAL A 58 0.79 -2.48 0.35
N LEU A 59 2.02 -2.67 -0.13
CA LEU A 59 2.62 -4.00 -0.20
C LEU A 59 3.30 -4.44 1.10
N ALA A 60 3.50 -3.53 2.03
CA ALA A 60 4.22 -3.84 3.25
C ALA A 60 3.67 -5.04 4.02
N PRO A 61 2.35 -5.14 4.22
CA PRO A 61 1.81 -6.32 4.93
C PRO A 61 2.09 -7.62 4.21
N LEU A 62 2.11 -7.58 2.88
CA LEU A 62 2.38 -8.76 2.09
C LEU A 62 3.82 -9.21 2.27
N PHE A 63 4.76 -8.27 2.24
CA PHE A 63 6.15 -8.57 2.46
C PHE A 63 6.39 -9.12 3.85
N LYS A 64 5.72 -8.56 4.83
CA LYS A 64 5.87 -9.04 6.19
C LYS A 64 5.37 -10.47 6.32
N ALA A 65 4.23 -10.76 5.74
CA ALA A 65 3.68 -12.11 5.77
C ALA A 65 4.61 -13.10 5.09
N PHE A 66 5.22 -12.68 4.00
CA PHE A 66 6.15 -13.52 3.28
C PHE A 66 7.40 -13.81 4.11
N LYS A 67 7.92 -12.80 4.79
CA LYS A 67 9.08 -12.99 5.67
C LYS A 67 8.75 -13.93 6.83
N ASP A 68 7.59 -13.75 7.42
CA ASP A 68 7.17 -14.61 8.53
C ASP A 68 7.06 -16.05 8.08
N TYR A 69 6.52 -16.26 6.90
CA TYR A 69 6.40 -17.60 6.36
C TYR A 69 7.77 -18.25 6.18
N ARG A 70 8.69 -17.51 5.58
CA ARG A 70 10.04 -18.03 5.37
C ARG A 70 10.73 -18.37 6.69
N SER A 71 10.53 -17.52 7.69
CA SER A 71 11.12 -17.73 8.99
C SER A 71 10.63 -19.03 9.61
N LYS A 72 9.34 -19.29 9.46
CA LYS A 72 8.75 -20.49 10.04
C LYS A 72 9.21 -21.76 9.36
N THR A 73 9.49 -21.69 8.07
CA THR A 73 9.86 -22.89 7.33
C THR A 73 11.36 -23.09 7.28
N GLY A 74 12.12 -22.24 7.94
CA GLY A 74 13.56 -22.43 7.99
C GLY A 74 14.31 -21.81 6.86
N GLY A 75 13.65 -21.11 6.00
CA GLY A 75 14.33 -20.34 4.99
C GLY A 75 14.65 -21.03 3.69
N GLU A 76 14.16 -22.21 3.51
CA GLU A 76 14.45 -22.88 2.26
C GLU A 76 13.48 -22.59 1.17
N GLU A 77 12.52 -21.83 1.47
CA GLU A 77 11.44 -21.63 0.56
C GLU A 77 11.74 -20.66 -0.49
N TYR A 78 12.93 -20.12 -0.47
CA TYR A 78 13.34 -19.29 -1.55
C TYR A 78 13.18 -19.99 -2.88
N ILE A 79 13.07 -21.26 -2.84
CA ILE A 79 12.86 -22.03 -4.03
C ILE A 79 11.64 -21.58 -4.78
N THR A 80 10.61 -21.23 -4.06
CA THR A 80 9.42 -20.77 -4.71
C THR A 80 9.63 -19.50 -5.50
N LEU A 81 10.58 -18.71 -5.09
CA LEU A 81 10.85 -17.49 -5.81
C LEU A 81 11.48 -17.76 -7.14
N ASP A 82 12.21 -18.82 -7.22
CA ASP A 82 12.90 -19.16 -8.44
C ASP A 82 11.97 -19.56 -9.54
N ILE A 83 10.74 -19.86 -9.20
CA ILE A 83 9.77 -20.22 -10.19
C ILE A 83 9.39 -19.05 -11.05
N PHE A 84 9.52 -17.87 -10.56
CA PHE A 84 9.20 -16.67 -11.31
C PHE A 84 10.40 -16.07 -11.98
#